data_f2a33a83beeede866952f661a3936953
#
_entry.id   f2a33a83beeede866952f661a3936953
#
_cell.length_a   1.000
_cell.length_b   1.000
_cell.length_c   1.000
_cell.angle_alpha   90.00
_cell.angle_beta   90.00
_cell.angle_gamma   90.00
#
_symmetry.space_group_name_H-M   'P 1'
#
loop_
_entity.id
_entity.type
_entity.pdbx_description
1 polymer ?
#
loop_
_entity_poly.entity_id
_entity_poly.type
_entity_poly.pdbx_seq_one_letter_code
_entity_poly.pdbx_strand_id
1 'polypeptide(L)'
;MHRLLTNIINNAKENITVDSSKDRDKMSVLEKLITKCGKDSQIPVVMAMDAMMAGIDTTGNTSTFLLYHLASNPDKQEILFQEINEKLGDRRLTPKLLGELKYLRATQQENQRMFPVAGGLGRLTQQDIVCSGFKIPKGTRVIFAFPEVHRNHFEDAEKFMPERFLRGCPSQHSAHPYAYIPFGHGPRMCIGRRFAELEMQILMIETLRSVCIGQIIFLLQFQNHII
;
A
#
# COMPACT_ATOMS: atom_id res chain seq x y z
N MET A 1 22.21 -2.34 7.90
CA MET A 1 21.49 -2.48 6.62
C MET A 1 22.39 -2.99 5.49
N HIS A 2 23.49 -2.31 5.13
CA HIS A 2 24.41 -2.73 4.04
C HIS A 2 24.91 -4.18 4.19
N ARG A 3 25.39 -4.59 5.37
CA ARG A 3 25.90 -5.95 5.63
C ARG A 3 24.84 -7.04 5.45
N LEU A 4 23.60 -6.77 5.87
CA LEU A 4 22.46 -7.69 5.70
C LEU A 4 22.11 -7.88 4.23
N LEU A 5 22.04 -6.80 3.47
CA LEU A 5 21.77 -6.82 2.03
C LEU A 5 22.87 -7.56 1.25
N THR A 6 24.13 -7.33 1.60
CA THR A 6 25.26 -8.03 0.98
C THR A 6 25.14 -9.54 1.18
N ASN A 7 24.78 -10.00 2.38
CA ASN A 7 24.58 -11.41 2.66
C ASN A 7 23.41 -12.00 1.86
N ILE A 8 22.27 -11.30 1.80
CA ILE A 8 21.09 -11.73 1.03
C ILE A 8 21.44 -11.87 -0.47
N ILE A 9 22.20 -10.91 -1.01
CA ILE A 9 22.59 -10.91 -2.42
C ILE A 9 23.58 -12.05 -2.70
N ASN A 10 24.56 -12.26 -1.84
CA ASN A 10 25.53 -13.35 -2.00
C ASN A 10 24.81 -14.71 -1.94
N ASN A 11 23.92 -14.93 -0.98
CA ASN A 11 23.11 -16.13 -0.89
C ASN A 11 22.25 -16.36 -2.15
N ALA A 12 21.65 -15.30 -2.70
CA ALA A 12 20.88 -15.39 -3.93
C ALA A 12 21.75 -15.76 -5.14
N LYS A 13 22.98 -15.23 -5.22
CA LYS A 13 23.96 -15.57 -6.27
C LYS A 13 24.41 -17.04 -6.18
N GLU A 14 24.64 -17.53 -4.97
CA GLU A 14 25.00 -18.92 -4.69
C GLU A 14 23.87 -19.88 -5.05
N ASN A 15 22.65 -19.59 -4.65
CA ASN A 15 21.47 -20.40 -4.97
C ASN A 15 21.24 -20.58 -6.47
N ILE A 16 21.53 -19.55 -7.28
CA ILE A 16 21.43 -19.63 -8.75
C ILE A 16 22.53 -20.52 -9.35
N THR A 17 23.68 -20.61 -8.69
CA THR A 17 24.80 -21.46 -9.17
C THR A 17 24.61 -22.92 -8.82
N VAL A 18 24.04 -23.21 -7.65
CA VAL A 18 23.86 -24.58 -7.15
C VAL A 18 22.69 -25.28 -7.82
N ASP A 19 21.64 -24.54 -8.20
CA ASP A 19 20.44 -25.09 -8.80
C ASP A 19 20.12 -24.41 -10.13
N SER A 20 20.92 -24.75 -11.14
CA SER A 20 20.74 -24.26 -12.52
C SER A 20 19.44 -24.78 -13.18
N SER A 21 18.75 -25.75 -12.57
CA SER A 21 17.48 -26.32 -13.02
C SER A 21 16.27 -25.74 -12.27
N LYS A 22 16.47 -24.76 -11.37
CA LYS A 22 15.39 -24.19 -10.55
C LYS A 22 14.29 -23.60 -11.42
N ASP A 23 13.09 -24.12 -11.23
CA ASP A 23 11.89 -23.64 -11.91
C ASP A 23 11.74 -22.12 -11.68
N ARG A 24 11.57 -21.37 -12.78
CA ARG A 24 11.45 -19.89 -12.75
C ARG A 24 10.37 -19.41 -11.79
N ASP A 25 9.31 -20.19 -11.61
CA ASP A 25 8.20 -19.80 -10.72
C ASP A 25 8.56 -19.92 -9.23
N LYS A 26 9.56 -20.71 -8.90
CA LYS A 26 10.10 -20.87 -7.54
C LYS A 26 11.23 -19.88 -7.20
N MET A 27 11.72 -19.13 -8.17
CA MET A 27 12.77 -18.14 -7.97
C MET A 27 12.23 -16.89 -7.26
N SER A 28 12.97 -16.37 -6.29
CA SER A 28 12.71 -15.06 -5.70
C SER A 28 12.86 -13.94 -6.73
N VAL A 29 12.29 -12.76 -6.44
CA VAL A 29 12.43 -11.57 -7.29
C VAL A 29 13.92 -11.21 -7.50
N LEU A 30 14.73 -11.32 -6.46
CA LEU A 30 16.16 -11.03 -6.53
C LEU A 30 16.91 -12.02 -7.44
N GLU A 31 16.63 -13.32 -7.31
CA GLU A 31 17.20 -14.35 -8.19
C GLU A 31 16.81 -14.11 -9.65
N LYS A 32 15.53 -13.78 -9.93
CA LYS A 32 15.06 -13.42 -11.27
C LYS A 32 15.80 -12.20 -11.84
N LEU A 33 16.04 -11.18 -11.02
CA LEU A 33 16.79 -9.98 -11.42
C LEU A 33 18.25 -10.30 -11.71
N ILE A 34 18.91 -11.06 -10.85
CA ILE A 34 20.31 -11.47 -11.05
C ILE A 34 20.46 -12.31 -12.34
N THR A 35 19.52 -13.23 -12.57
CA THR A 35 19.52 -14.04 -13.80
C THR A 35 19.35 -13.18 -15.06
N LYS A 36 18.51 -12.16 -14.99
CA LYS A 36 18.23 -11.27 -16.14
C LYS A 36 19.34 -10.25 -16.40
N CYS A 37 19.95 -9.69 -15.35
CA CYS A 37 20.92 -8.61 -15.44
C CYS A 37 22.39 -9.09 -15.47
N GLY A 38 22.61 -10.37 -15.12
CA GLY A 38 23.96 -10.94 -14.93
C GLY A 38 24.44 -10.84 -13.49
N LYS A 39 25.28 -11.81 -13.08
CA LYS A 39 25.75 -11.93 -11.69
C LYS A 39 26.64 -10.77 -11.23
N ASP A 40 27.37 -10.16 -12.15
CA ASP A 40 28.29 -9.06 -11.87
C ASP A 40 27.63 -7.68 -11.97
N SER A 41 26.37 -7.63 -12.39
CA SER A 41 25.59 -6.38 -12.47
C SER A 41 25.29 -5.83 -11.09
N GLN A 42 25.43 -4.51 -10.93
CA GLN A 42 25.00 -3.78 -9.73
C GLN A 42 23.50 -3.49 -9.70
N ILE A 43 22.80 -3.65 -10.84
CA ILE A 43 21.38 -3.33 -10.97
C ILE A 43 20.52 -4.10 -9.94
N PRO A 44 20.65 -5.43 -9.75
CA PRO A 44 19.88 -6.15 -8.75
C PRO A 44 20.09 -5.65 -7.32
N VAL A 45 21.32 -5.23 -7.00
CA VAL A 45 21.67 -4.68 -5.68
C VAL A 45 20.94 -3.36 -5.45
N VAL A 46 21.07 -2.42 -6.38
CA VAL A 46 20.42 -1.10 -6.30
C VAL A 46 18.91 -1.25 -6.23
N MET A 47 18.32 -2.08 -7.09
CA MET A 47 16.87 -2.32 -7.09
C MET A 47 16.38 -2.94 -5.77
N ALA A 48 17.13 -3.84 -5.16
CA ALA A 48 16.79 -4.43 -3.87
C ALA A 48 16.84 -3.38 -2.75
N MET A 49 17.87 -2.52 -2.76
CA MET A 49 17.98 -1.41 -1.80
C MET A 49 16.83 -0.42 -1.96
N ASP A 50 16.53 0.01 -3.17
CA ASP A 50 15.46 0.94 -3.46
C ASP A 50 14.10 0.37 -3.04
N ALA A 51 13.84 -0.91 -3.33
CA ALA A 51 12.61 -1.58 -2.95
C ALA A 51 12.44 -1.66 -1.42
N MET A 52 13.51 -1.96 -0.68
CA MET A 52 13.47 -1.99 0.78
C MET A 52 13.23 -0.60 1.37
N MET A 53 13.97 0.41 0.92
CA MET A 53 13.83 1.78 1.44
C MET A 53 12.43 2.34 1.14
N ALA A 54 11.95 2.17 -0.09
CA ALA A 54 10.64 2.64 -0.48
C ALA A 54 9.50 1.91 0.25
N GLY A 55 9.67 0.63 0.57
CA GLY A 55 8.63 -0.20 1.19
C GLY A 55 8.48 0.03 2.69
N ILE A 56 9.56 0.29 3.42
CA ILE A 56 9.54 0.41 4.90
C ILE A 56 8.68 1.61 5.32
N ASP A 57 9.04 2.81 4.89
CA ASP A 57 8.41 4.05 5.38
C ASP A 57 6.98 4.19 4.85
N THR A 58 6.75 3.87 3.58
CA THR A 58 5.42 4.04 2.98
C THR A 58 4.39 3.07 3.55
N THR A 59 4.74 1.80 3.69
CA THR A 59 3.84 0.79 4.27
C THR A 59 3.64 1.02 5.77
N GLY A 60 4.71 1.35 6.50
CA GLY A 60 4.65 1.67 7.92
C GLY A 60 3.74 2.85 8.23
N ASN A 61 3.93 3.97 7.55
CA ASN A 61 3.09 5.16 7.74
C ASN A 61 1.63 4.89 7.36
N THR A 62 1.37 4.22 6.21
CA THR A 62 0.00 3.89 5.81
C THR A 62 -0.69 2.99 6.83
N SER A 63 0.04 2.00 7.37
CA SER A 63 -0.48 1.11 8.43
C SER A 63 -0.76 1.86 9.73
N THR A 64 0.07 2.81 10.10
CA THR A 64 -0.13 3.66 11.29
C THR A 64 -1.42 4.47 11.17
N PHE A 65 -1.66 5.10 10.01
CA PHE A 65 -2.92 5.81 9.78
C PHE A 65 -4.13 4.88 9.73
N LEU A 66 -3.97 3.67 9.23
CA LEU A 66 -5.04 2.68 9.22
C LEU A 66 -5.43 2.27 10.65
N LEU A 67 -4.47 2.02 11.52
CA LEU A 67 -4.70 1.77 12.95
C LEU A 67 -5.37 2.96 13.62
N TYR A 68 -4.90 4.18 13.33
CA TYR A 68 -5.48 5.42 13.86
C TYR A 68 -6.96 5.57 13.46
N HIS A 69 -7.29 5.37 12.18
CA HIS A 69 -8.68 5.46 11.71
C HIS A 69 -9.58 4.42 12.35
N LEU A 70 -9.14 3.17 12.47
CA LEU A 70 -9.92 2.12 13.12
C LEU A 70 -10.12 2.40 14.61
N ALA A 71 -9.11 2.91 15.28
CA ALA A 71 -9.21 3.28 16.67
C ALA A 71 -10.13 4.50 16.92
N SER A 72 -10.15 5.45 15.97
CA SER A 72 -11.02 6.63 16.02
C SER A 72 -12.46 6.34 15.60
N ASN A 73 -12.73 5.17 15.01
CA ASN A 73 -14.05 4.76 14.52
C ASN A 73 -14.37 3.33 15.00
N PRO A 74 -14.73 3.15 16.30
CA PRO A 74 -14.97 1.83 16.89
C PRO A 74 -16.07 1.03 16.19
N ASP A 75 -17.08 1.68 15.65
CA ASP A 75 -18.17 1.08 14.87
C ASP A 75 -17.62 0.40 13.59
N LYS A 76 -16.69 1.04 12.91
CA LYS A 76 -16.04 0.49 11.71
C LYS A 76 -15.06 -0.63 12.05
N GLN A 77 -14.38 -0.50 13.19
CA GLN A 77 -13.51 -1.55 13.71
C GLN A 77 -14.31 -2.81 14.03
N GLU A 78 -15.47 -2.68 14.68
CA GLU A 78 -16.35 -3.80 15.01
C GLU A 78 -16.86 -4.52 13.76
N ILE A 79 -17.32 -3.79 12.73
CA ILE A 79 -17.76 -4.38 11.46
C ILE A 79 -16.60 -5.18 10.82
N LEU A 80 -15.38 -4.63 10.83
CA LEU A 80 -14.22 -5.31 10.28
C LEU A 80 -13.85 -6.56 11.08
N PHE A 81 -13.91 -6.47 12.41
CA PHE A 81 -13.67 -7.61 13.31
C PHE A 81 -14.67 -8.74 13.06
N GLN A 82 -15.95 -8.40 12.91
CA GLN A 82 -17.00 -9.37 12.60
C GLN A 82 -16.77 -10.05 11.25
N GLU A 83 -16.41 -9.30 10.20
CA GLU A 83 -16.07 -9.90 8.90
C GLU A 83 -14.90 -10.89 9.01
N ILE A 84 -13.83 -10.49 9.72
CA ILE A 84 -12.66 -11.35 9.93
C ILE A 84 -13.05 -12.62 10.69
N ASN A 85 -13.80 -12.49 11.77
CA ASN A 85 -14.22 -13.61 12.60
C ASN A 85 -15.14 -14.58 11.85
N GLU A 86 -16.13 -14.09 11.12
CA GLU A 86 -17.03 -14.92 10.30
C GLU A 86 -16.29 -15.66 9.19
N LYS A 87 -15.43 -14.96 8.45
CA LYS A 87 -14.78 -15.50 7.25
C LYS A 87 -13.54 -16.30 7.57
N LEU A 88 -12.79 -15.93 8.58
CA LEU A 88 -11.54 -16.58 8.95
C LEU A 88 -11.67 -17.43 10.22
N GLY A 89 -12.23 -16.88 11.32
CA GLY A 89 -12.26 -17.55 12.63
C GLY A 89 -10.85 -18.00 13.01
N ASP A 90 -10.71 -19.26 13.42
CA ASP A 90 -9.40 -19.87 13.78
C ASP A 90 -8.66 -20.47 12.59
N ARG A 91 -9.23 -20.36 11.39
CA ARG A 91 -8.60 -20.92 10.18
C ARG A 91 -7.33 -20.15 9.80
N ARG A 92 -6.39 -20.88 9.21
CA ARG A 92 -5.21 -20.25 8.60
C ARG A 92 -5.61 -19.38 7.41
N LEU A 93 -5.06 -18.19 7.33
CA LEU A 93 -5.26 -17.28 6.21
C LEU A 93 -4.76 -17.93 4.89
N THR A 94 -5.60 -17.88 3.89
CA THR A 94 -5.28 -18.32 2.52
C THR A 94 -5.60 -17.20 1.52
N PRO A 95 -5.01 -17.21 0.32
CA PRO A 95 -5.32 -16.22 -0.72
C PRO A 95 -6.81 -16.16 -1.07
N LYS A 96 -7.51 -17.31 -1.03
CA LYS A 96 -8.96 -17.39 -1.26
C LYS A 96 -9.72 -16.64 -0.18
N LEU A 97 -9.47 -16.95 1.09
CA LEU A 97 -10.11 -16.29 2.23
C LEU A 97 -9.82 -14.79 2.26
N LEU A 98 -8.58 -14.38 1.99
CA LEU A 98 -8.22 -12.97 1.88
C LEU A 98 -9.05 -12.24 0.80
N GLY A 99 -9.32 -12.91 -0.32
CA GLY A 99 -10.19 -12.38 -1.39
C GLY A 99 -11.66 -12.20 -0.99
N GLU A 100 -12.11 -12.88 0.06
CA GLU A 100 -13.48 -12.81 0.59
C GLU A 100 -13.68 -11.66 1.60
N LEU A 101 -12.59 -11.10 2.17
CA LEU A 101 -12.62 -9.99 3.11
C LEU A 101 -12.80 -8.65 2.38
N LYS A 102 -14.05 -8.33 2.08
CA LYS A 102 -14.39 -7.15 1.27
C LYS A 102 -14.33 -5.86 2.08
N TYR A 103 -14.78 -5.91 3.33
CA TYR A 103 -14.74 -4.75 4.22
C TYR A 103 -13.31 -4.39 4.61
N LEU A 104 -12.43 -5.37 4.83
CA LEU A 104 -10.99 -5.16 5.02
C LEU A 104 -10.39 -4.37 3.86
N ARG A 105 -10.69 -4.78 2.63
CA ARG A 105 -10.20 -4.07 1.44
C ARG A 105 -10.77 -2.65 1.34
N ALA A 106 -12.04 -2.49 1.61
CA ALA A 106 -12.72 -1.19 1.61
C ALA A 106 -12.13 -0.25 2.68
N THR A 107 -11.86 -0.77 3.87
CA THR A 107 -11.20 -0.06 4.98
C THR A 107 -9.80 0.42 4.59
N GLN A 108 -9.02 -0.44 3.94
CA GLN A 108 -7.70 -0.08 3.42
C GLN A 108 -7.78 1.00 2.34
N GLN A 109 -8.74 0.90 1.42
CA GLN A 109 -8.94 1.88 0.36
C GLN A 109 -9.35 3.25 0.92
N GLU A 110 -10.25 3.28 1.89
CA GLU A 110 -10.67 4.52 2.54
C GLU A 110 -9.53 5.18 3.30
N ASN A 111 -8.71 4.40 4.00
CA ASN A 111 -7.51 4.92 4.64
C ASN A 111 -6.57 5.61 3.64
N GLN A 112 -6.30 4.97 2.51
CA GLN A 112 -5.43 5.53 1.47
C GLN A 112 -6.05 6.74 0.75
N ARG A 113 -7.38 6.84 0.72
CA ARG A 113 -8.08 8.02 0.23
C ARG A 113 -7.87 9.21 1.17
N MET A 114 -8.06 9.00 2.47
CA MET A 114 -7.94 10.08 3.46
C MET A 114 -6.50 10.50 3.69
N PHE A 115 -5.59 9.52 3.78
CA PHE A 115 -4.15 9.76 4.02
C PHE A 115 -3.30 9.05 2.97
N PRO A 116 -3.23 9.59 1.75
CA PRO A 116 -2.29 9.10 0.77
C PRO A 116 -0.87 9.43 1.23
N VAL A 117 -0.06 8.39 1.52
CA VAL A 117 1.31 8.56 2.02
C VAL A 117 2.20 9.36 1.07
N ALA A 118 1.97 9.24 -0.24
CA ALA A 118 2.51 10.15 -1.22
C ALA A 118 1.49 11.28 -1.43
N GLY A 119 1.84 12.52 -1.12
CA GLY A 119 0.94 13.67 -1.29
C GLY A 119 0.55 13.95 -2.74
N GLY A 120 1.20 13.32 -3.72
CA GLY A 120 0.88 13.50 -5.14
C GLY A 120 1.88 12.89 -6.09
N LEU A 121 1.62 13.04 -7.38
CA LEU A 121 2.48 12.60 -8.47
C LEU A 121 3.02 13.80 -9.26
N GLY A 122 4.34 13.93 -9.34
CA GLY A 122 5.00 14.93 -10.19
C GLY A 122 5.35 14.38 -11.57
N ARG A 123 5.13 15.16 -12.61
CA ARG A 123 5.57 14.87 -13.97
C ARG A 123 6.12 16.13 -14.63
N LEU A 124 7.09 15.94 -15.52
CA LEU A 124 7.61 17.00 -16.37
C LEU A 124 7.02 16.84 -17.77
N THR A 125 6.39 17.89 -18.32
CA THR A 125 5.80 17.84 -19.65
C THR A 125 6.91 17.70 -20.69
N GLN A 126 6.76 16.73 -21.59
CA GLN A 126 7.73 16.47 -22.67
C GLN A 126 7.41 17.29 -23.94
N GLN A 127 6.22 17.84 -24.00
CA GLN A 127 5.71 18.71 -25.10
C GLN A 127 4.69 19.68 -24.52
N ASP A 128 4.29 20.67 -25.29
CA ASP A 128 3.17 21.52 -24.93
C ASP A 128 1.90 20.69 -24.86
N ILE A 129 1.13 20.89 -23.81
CA ILE A 129 -0.17 20.20 -23.61
C ILE A 129 -1.26 21.23 -23.28
N VAL A 130 -2.51 20.84 -23.52
CA VAL A 130 -3.67 21.63 -23.07
C VAL A 130 -4.43 20.80 -22.04
N CYS A 131 -4.68 21.39 -20.88
CA CYS A 131 -5.46 20.75 -19.81
C CYS A 131 -6.52 21.75 -19.31
N SER A 132 -7.79 21.36 -19.35
CA SER A 132 -8.92 22.20 -18.95
C SER A 132 -8.90 23.62 -19.57
N GLY A 133 -8.49 23.73 -20.85
CA GLY A 133 -8.38 25.00 -21.57
C GLY A 133 -7.10 25.80 -21.32
N PHE A 134 -6.25 25.38 -20.40
CA PHE A 134 -4.97 26.02 -20.10
C PHE A 134 -3.84 25.40 -20.95
N LYS A 135 -3.05 26.24 -21.62
CA LYS A 135 -1.83 25.82 -22.30
C LYS A 135 -0.70 25.65 -21.27
N ILE A 136 -0.13 24.46 -21.20
CA ILE A 136 0.99 24.11 -20.33
C ILE A 136 2.21 23.85 -21.19
N PRO A 137 3.24 24.70 -21.15
CA PRO A 137 4.42 24.58 -22.00
C PRO A 137 5.23 23.30 -21.67
N LYS A 138 5.98 22.83 -22.66
CA LYS A 138 7.03 21.82 -22.45
C LYS A 138 7.97 22.25 -21.33
N GLY A 139 8.41 21.28 -20.51
CA GLY A 139 9.31 21.52 -19.39
C GLY A 139 8.62 22.00 -18.11
N THR A 140 7.29 22.13 -18.11
CA THR A 140 6.54 22.49 -16.90
C THR A 140 6.42 21.29 -15.97
N ARG A 141 6.70 21.51 -14.67
CA ARG A 141 6.43 20.49 -13.63
C ARG A 141 4.95 20.55 -13.27
N VAL A 142 4.23 19.47 -13.54
CA VAL A 142 2.83 19.28 -13.18
C VAL A 142 2.75 18.34 -11.98
N ILE A 143 2.01 18.75 -10.94
CA ILE A 143 1.78 17.95 -9.74
C ILE A 143 0.29 17.60 -9.68
N PHE A 144 -0.01 16.31 -9.61
CA PHE A 144 -1.34 15.79 -9.32
C PHE A 144 -1.43 15.60 -7.81
N ALA A 145 -2.12 16.50 -7.12
CA ALA A 145 -2.23 16.52 -5.66
C ALA A 145 -3.37 15.59 -5.20
N PHE A 146 -3.03 14.45 -4.60
CA PHE A 146 -4.02 13.46 -4.14
C PHE A 146 -5.01 14.02 -3.11
N PRO A 147 -4.58 14.74 -2.05
CA PRO A 147 -5.50 15.23 -1.03
C PRO A 147 -6.59 16.13 -1.62
N GLU A 148 -6.23 17.03 -2.54
CA GLU A 148 -7.18 17.94 -3.19
C GLU A 148 -8.18 17.19 -4.08
N VAL A 149 -7.69 16.22 -4.86
CA VAL A 149 -8.54 15.40 -5.72
C VAL A 149 -9.51 14.57 -4.89
N HIS A 150 -9.01 13.93 -3.83
CA HIS A 150 -9.86 13.11 -2.96
C HIS A 150 -10.90 13.95 -2.22
N ARG A 151 -10.56 15.16 -1.77
CA ARG A 151 -11.51 16.07 -1.11
C ARG A 151 -12.61 16.53 -2.05
N ASN A 152 -12.26 16.89 -3.29
CA ASN A 152 -13.18 17.48 -4.24
C ASN A 152 -14.10 16.48 -4.96
N HIS A 153 -13.73 15.19 -4.98
CA HIS A 153 -14.45 14.17 -5.75
C HIS A 153 -15.18 13.11 -4.91
N PHE A 154 -15.10 13.22 -3.58
CA PHE A 154 -15.81 12.30 -2.69
C PHE A 154 -16.74 13.07 -1.76
N GLU A 155 -17.99 12.66 -1.68
CA GLU A 155 -18.94 13.18 -0.72
C GLU A 155 -18.49 12.87 0.71
N ASP A 156 -18.78 13.78 1.66
CA ASP A 156 -18.32 13.62 3.05
C ASP A 156 -16.83 13.24 3.16
N ALA A 157 -15.97 13.90 2.39
CA ALA A 157 -14.58 13.52 2.22
C ALA A 157 -13.76 13.43 3.52
N GLU A 158 -14.16 14.16 4.56
CA GLU A 158 -13.53 14.17 5.87
C GLU A 158 -13.99 13.02 6.80
N LYS A 159 -15.02 12.26 6.40
CA LYS A 159 -15.51 11.11 7.17
C LYS A 159 -14.84 9.83 6.71
N PHE A 160 -14.42 9.00 7.68
CA PHE A 160 -13.91 7.65 7.43
C PHE A 160 -15.07 6.70 7.16
N MET A 161 -15.32 6.39 5.88
CA MET A 161 -16.46 5.60 5.41
C MET A 161 -16.00 4.49 4.44
N PRO A 162 -15.53 3.33 4.95
CA PRO A 162 -15.16 2.20 4.11
C PRO A 162 -16.27 1.76 3.15
N GLU A 163 -17.53 1.95 3.54
CA GLU A 163 -18.71 1.55 2.79
C GLU A 163 -18.74 2.13 1.37
N ARG A 164 -18.13 3.30 1.15
CA ARG A 164 -18.03 3.92 -0.17
C ARG A 164 -17.29 3.08 -1.21
N PHE A 165 -16.47 2.13 -0.77
CA PHE A 165 -15.74 1.20 -1.62
C PHE A 165 -16.42 -0.17 -1.74
N LEU A 166 -17.57 -0.38 -1.11
CA LEU A 166 -18.36 -1.61 -1.24
C LEU A 166 -19.34 -1.51 -2.41
N ARG A 167 -19.34 -2.53 -3.25
CA ARG A 167 -20.29 -2.59 -4.38
C ARG A 167 -21.73 -2.78 -3.89
N GLY A 168 -22.63 -1.98 -4.46
CA GLY A 168 -24.08 -2.04 -4.13
C GLY A 168 -24.43 -1.39 -2.80
N CYS A 169 -23.52 -0.74 -2.11
CA CYS A 169 -23.82 0.07 -0.95
C CYS A 169 -24.42 1.41 -1.38
N PRO A 170 -25.46 1.94 -0.68
CA PRO A 170 -26.03 3.26 -0.99
C PRO A 170 -25.01 4.40 -0.96
N SER A 171 -23.96 4.28 -0.13
CA SER A 171 -22.85 5.23 -0.04
C SER A 171 -21.70 4.92 -1.00
N GLN A 172 -21.87 3.98 -1.94
CA GLN A 172 -20.84 3.67 -2.93
C GLN A 172 -20.51 4.93 -3.72
N HIS A 173 -19.20 5.27 -3.78
CA HIS A 173 -18.76 6.44 -4.55
C HIS A 173 -18.95 6.25 -6.05
N SER A 174 -19.34 7.31 -6.73
CA SER A 174 -19.48 7.40 -8.19
C SER A 174 -18.40 8.26 -8.85
N ALA A 175 -17.33 8.57 -8.10
CA ALA A 175 -16.24 9.40 -8.59
C ALA A 175 -15.55 8.79 -9.81
N HIS A 176 -14.99 9.67 -10.65
CA HIS A 176 -14.22 9.24 -11.81
C HIS A 176 -13.09 8.29 -11.40
N PRO A 177 -12.78 7.21 -12.17
CA PRO A 177 -11.77 6.22 -11.80
C PRO A 177 -10.39 6.81 -11.48
N TYR A 178 -10.01 7.93 -12.09
CA TYR A 178 -8.76 8.62 -11.78
C TYR A 178 -8.82 9.55 -10.56
N ALA A 179 -9.99 9.70 -9.94
CA ALA A 179 -10.09 10.41 -8.66
C ALA A 179 -9.51 9.62 -7.48
N TYR A 180 -9.27 8.30 -7.66
CA TYR A 180 -8.66 7.45 -6.65
C TYR A 180 -7.53 6.60 -7.26
N ILE A 181 -6.30 7.08 -7.16
CA ILE A 181 -5.10 6.39 -7.67
C ILE A 181 -3.94 6.45 -6.67
N PRO A 182 -4.10 5.97 -5.43
CA PRO A 182 -3.12 6.12 -4.35
C PRO A 182 -1.74 5.53 -4.66
N PHE A 183 -1.68 4.56 -5.56
CA PHE A 183 -0.45 3.96 -6.07
C PHE A 183 0.00 4.51 -7.43
N GLY A 184 -0.65 5.57 -7.90
CA GLY A 184 -0.40 6.13 -9.23
C GLY A 184 -1.04 5.32 -10.35
N HIS A 185 -0.72 5.71 -11.60
CA HIS A 185 -1.25 5.09 -12.81
C HIS A 185 -0.18 5.02 -13.92
N GLY A 186 -0.33 4.05 -14.82
CA GLY A 186 0.53 3.87 -15.99
C GLY A 186 1.89 3.25 -15.69
N PRO A 187 2.88 3.40 -16.60
CA PRO A 187 4.19 2.73 -16.49
C PRO A 187 4.99 3.08 -15.23
N ARG A 188 4.65 4.18 -14.56
CA ARG A 188 5.31 4.66 -13.34
C ARG A 188 4.46 4.43 -12.08
N MET A 189 3.45 3.58 -12.14
CA MET A 189 2.70 3.16 -10.95
C MET A 189 3.60 2.41 -9.97
N CYS A 190 3.21 2.37 -8.70
CA CYS A 190 3.97 1.69 -7.67
C CYS A 190 4.16 0.20 -7.99
N ILE A 191 5.43 -0.21 -8.10
CA ILE A 191 5.79 -1.62 -8.37
C ILE A 191 5.47 -2.53 -7.17
N GLY A 192 5.55 -2.00 -5.95
CA GLY A 192 5.28 -2.71 -4.69
C GLY A 192 3.81 -2.76 -4.28
N ARG A 193 2.88 -2.23 -5.09
CA ARG A 193 1.46 -2.11 -4.72
C ARG A 193 0.87 -3.39 -4.12
N ARG A 194 1.02 -4.53 -4.81
CA ARG A 194 0.44 -5.80 -4.35
C ARG A 194 1.04 -6.28 -3.03
N PHE A 195 2.33 -5.99 -2.84
CA PHE A 195 3.06 -6.32 -1.61
C PHE A 195 2.54 -5.48 -0.44
N ALA A 196 2.49 -4.16 -0.61
CA ALA A 196 2.01 -3.23 0.38
C ALA A 196 0.53 -3.51 0.78
N GLU A 197 -0.34 -3.75 -0.22
CA GLU A 197 -1.73 -4.12 0.04
C GLU A 197 -1.84 -5.39 0.88
N LEU A 198 -1.05 -6.43 0.57
CA LEU A 198 -1.03 -7.69 1.30
C LEU A 198 -0.50 -7.53 2.72
N GLU A 199 0.62 -6.83 2.89
CA GLU A 199 1.23 -6.59 4.21
C GLU A 199 0.27 -5.86 5.14
N MET A 200 -0.37 -4.78 4.68
CA MET A 200 -1.37 -4.04 5.46
C MET A 200 -2.57 -4.91 5.83
N GLN A 201 -3.06 -5.75 4.91
CA GLN A 201 -4.19 -6.65 5.18
C GLN A 201 -3.84 -7.70 6.23
N ILE A 202 -2.68 -8.32 6.13
CA ILE A 202 -2.21 -9.30 7.13
C ILE A 202 -2.04 -8.63 8.48
N LEU A 203 -1.41 -7.46 8.52
CA LEU A 203 -1.22 -6.69 9.75
C LEU A 203 -2.57 -6.42 10.44
N MET A 204 -3.58 -5.95 9.69
CA MET A 204 -4.90 -5.68 10.26
C MET A 204 -5.59 -6.93 10.78
N ILE A 205 -5.54 -8.04 10.04
CA ILE A 205 -6.13 -9.30 10.47
C ILE A 205 -5.49 -9.76 11.79
N GLU A 206 -4.16 -9.82 11.85
CA GLU A 206 -3.46 -10.31 13.04
C GLU A 206 -3.62 -9.36 14.24
N THR A 207 -3.64 -8.06 14.00
CA THR A 207 -3.87 -7.08 15.06
C THR A 207 -5.27 -7.21 15.64
N LEU A 208 -6.32 -7.25 14.81
CA LEU A 208 -7.70 -7.31 15.28
C LEU A 208 -8.06 -8.64 15.93
N ARG A 209 -7.40 -9.75 15.56
CA ARG A 209 -7.56 -11.04 16.23
C ARG A 209 -6.90 -11.07 17.60
N SER A 210 -5.90 -10.24 17.83
CA SER A 210 -5.10 -10.27 19.07
C SER A 210 -5.52 -9.21 20.06
N VAL A 211 -5.97 -8.02 19.61
CA VAL A 211 -6.25 -6.88 20.49
C VAL A 211 -7.37 -6.00 19.93
N CYS A 212 -8.12 -5.37 20.86
CA CYS A 212 -9.00 -4.25 20.51
C CYS A 212 -8.16 -2.98 20.36
N ILE A 213 -8.17 -2.35 19.19
CA ILE A 213 -7.28 -1.23 18.84
C ILE A 213 -7.57 0.03 19.69
N GLY A 214 -8.78 0.16 20.27
CA GLY A 214 -9.13 1.30 21.15
C GLY A 214 -8.20 1.47 22.35
N GLN A 215 -7.62 0.40 22.86
CA GLN A 215 -6.63 0.43 23.94
C GLN A 215 -5.27 1.00 23.50
N ILE A 216 -4.94 0.95 22.22
CA ILE A 216 -3.66 1.43 21.68
C ILE A 216 -3.63 2.96 21.67
N ILE A 217 -4.73 3.63 21.33
CA ILE A 217 -4.79 5.12 21.37
C ILE A 217 -4.57 5.64 22.79
N PHE A 218 -5.16 4.99 23.78
CA PHE A 218 -4.97 5.35 25.18
C PHE A 218 -3.49 5.32 25.57
N LEU A 219 -2.75 4.30 25.13
CA LEU A 219 -1.31 4.19 25.37
C LEU A 219 -0.49 5.24 24.63
N LEU A 220 -0.86 5.58 23.40
CA LEU A 220 -0.16 6.60 22.59
C LEU A 220 -0.43 8.03 23.10
N GLN A 221 -1.61 8.30 23.64
CA GLN A 221 -1.92 9.59 24.26
C GLN A 221 -1.12 9.81 25.57
N PHE A 222 -0.86 8.77 26.33
CA PHE A 222 -0.03 8.86 27.54
C PHE A 222 1.45 9.09 27.25
N GLN A 223 1.98 8.63 26.11
CA GLN A 223 3.38 8.90 25.74
C GLN A 223 3.64 10.36 25.36
N ASN A 224 2.65 11.08 24.85
CA ASN A 224 2.77 12.50 24.51
C ASN A 224 2.70 13.46 25.72
N HIS A 225 2.47 12.93 26.92
CA HIS A 225 2.56 13.71 28.17
C HIS A 225 3.86 13.50 28.97
N ILE A 226 4.83 12.76 28.40
CA ILE A 226 6.11 12.43 29.06
C ILE A 226 7.32 13.03 28.29
N ILE A 227 7.09 13.93 27.32
CA ILE A 227 8.18 14.69 26.68
C ILE A 227 7.96 16.18 26.91
#